data_30c5dcc2d16a5f36dfdecbf19d2fb195
#
_entry.id   30c5dcc2d16a5f36dfdecbf19d2fb195
#
_cell.length_a   1.000
_cell.length_b   1.000
_cell.length_c   1.000
_cell.angle_alpha   90.00
_cell.angle_beta   90.00
_cell.angle_gamma   90.00
#
_symmetry.space_group_name_H-M   'P 1'
#
loop_
_entity.id
_entity.type
_entity.pdbx_description
1 polymer ?
#
loop_
_entity_poly.entity_id
_entity_poly.type
_entity_poly.pdbx_seq_one_letter_code
_entity_poly.pdbx_strand_id
1 'polypeptide(L)'
;MKPSLDVVIVGGCGHVGLPLGIAFADRGLSVGLVDIDPSAVDTVNRGELPFEEPGAAETLRRLLGAGCLRATTDPETVRGAENVVVVIGTPIDEHLNPDLNSVQEAIAEIGEQLVDGQLLILRSTVYPGVTAMVERLVSRLGLDVDVAFCPERIAEGKAMVELYELPQIVASRSPRALERATKLFRNLAHEVVYLEPEEAELAKLFTNVWRYIKFATANQLFMMANDFGLDYERIRSALAYKYERAADLPKAGFAAGPCLFKDTMQLAAFNNNNFHLGQASVMINEGLPLYVVARIEQRFDLSGMTVGILGMAFKAGSDDTRSSLSYKLKRILRFKAQRVLTHDPRVTVDPELVSLDEVLEGSDLLIIGTPHAEYRALATEKPVVDIWNVLDNGVRV
;
A
#
# COMPACT_ATOMS: atom_id res chain seq x y z
N MET A 1 -5.67 -14.71 34.59
CA MET A 1 -6.95 -13.99 34.37
C MET A 1 -7.50 -14.38 33.00
N LYS A 2 -8.82 -14.45 32.79
CA LYS A 2 -9.35 -14.56 31.42
C LYS A 2 -9.00 -13.28 30.67
N PRO A 3 -8.54 -13.34 29.40
CA PRO A 3 -8.35 -12.17 28.59
C PRO A 3 -9.63 -11.34 28.53
N SER A 4 -9.51 -10.01 28.59
CA SER A 4 -10.65 -9.09 28.47
C SER A 4 -10.96 -8.76 27.01
N LEU A 5 -9.98 -8.99 26.11
CA LEU A 5 -10.06 -8.80 24.68
C LEU A 5 -9.62 -10.06 23.93
N ASP A 6 -10.31 -10.37 22.86
CA ASP A 6 -9.91 -11.47 21.98
C ASP A 6 -8.70 -11.09 21.14
N VAL A 7 -8.66 -9.83 20.67
CA VAL A 7 -7.59 -9.32 19.80
C VAL A 7 -7.22 -7.88 20.19
N VAL A 8 -5.93 -7.59 20.26
CA VAL A 8 -5.41 -6.23 20.21
C VAL A 8 -4.56 -6.06 18.95
N ILE A 9 -4.76 -4.94 18.23
CA ILE A 9 -3.97 -4.59 17.05
C ILE A 9 -3.12 -3.36 17.39
N VAL A 10 -1.81 -3.53 17.37
CA VAL A 10 -0.83 -2.44 17.54
C VAL A 10 -0.52 -1.85 16.16
N GLY A 11 -0.60 -0.51 16.03
CA GLY A 11 -0.71 0.19 14.75
C GLY A 11 -2.14 0.09 14.19
N GLY A 12 -3.12 0.10 15.12
CA GLY A 12 -4.51 -0.27 14.86
C GLY A 12 -5.32 0.77 14.09
N CYS A 13 -4.87 2.03 13.97
CA CYS A 13 -5.60 3.09 13.26
C CYS A 13 -5.12 3.32 11.82
N GLY A 14 -4.11 2.57 11.34
CA GLY A 14 -3.58 2.66 9.98
C GLY A 14 -4.35 1.84 8.95
N HIS A 15 -3.96 1.98 7.67
CA HIS A 15 -4.59 1.37 6.47
C HIS A 15 -4.69 -0.17 6.50
N VAL A 16 -3.94 -0.85 7.33
CA VAL A 16 -4.01 -2.31 7.52
C VAL A 16 -4.69 -2.64 8.85
N GLY A 17 -4.30 -1.95 9.92
CA GLY A 17 -4.78 -2.26 11.27
C GLY A 17 -6.26 -1.99 11.46
N LEU A 18 -6.76 -0.85 11.00
CA LEU A 18 -8.16 -0.46 11.18
C LEU A 18 -9.14 -1.37 10.42
N PRO A 19 -8.95 -1.65 9.11
CA PRO A 19 -9.81 -2.59 8.42
C PRO A 19 -9.77 -4.00 9.03
N LEU A 20 -8.60 -4.47 9.47
CA LEU A 20 -8.45 -5.76 10.13
C LEU A 20 -9.22 -5.80 11.46
N GLY A 21 -9.13 -4.76 12.27
CA GLY A 21 -9.87 -4.65 13.52
C GLY A 21 -11.38 -4.61 13.32
N ILE A 22 -11.84 -3.85 12.33
CA ILE A 22 -13.25 -3.82 11.92
C ILE A 22 -13.69 -5.24 11.51
N ALA A 23 -12.91 -5.93 10.68
CA ALA A 23 -13.25 -7.27 10.20
C ALA A 23 -13.34 -8.30 11.33
N PHE A 24 -12.41 -8.30 12.28
CA PHE A 24 -12.47 -9.20 13.46
C PHE A 24 -13.68 -8.86 14.35
N ALA A 25 -13.92 -7.58 14.63
CA ALA A 25 -15.06 -7.18 15.45
C ALA A 25 -16.41 -7.48 14.77
N ASP A 26 -16.50 -7.40 13.45
CA ASP A 26 -17.67 -7.78 12.66
C ASP A 26 -17.97 -9.29 12.73
N ARG A 27 -16.95 -10.11 13.03
CA ARG A 27 -17.08 -11.55 13.32
C ARG A 27 -17.37 -11.86 14.78
N GLY A 28 -17.64 -10.85 15.60
CA GLY A 28 -18.05 -10.99 16.99
C GLY A 28 -16.93 -11.09 18.01
N LEU A 29 -15.69 -10.78 17.61
CA LEU A 29 -14.55 -10.70 18.52
C LEU A 29 -14.51 -9.34 19.23
N SER A 30 -14.02 -9.30 20.47
CA SER A 30 -13.73 -8.06 21.19
C SER A 30 -12.34 -7.54 20.80
N VAL A 31 -12.28 -6.31 20.21
CA VAL A 31 -11.07 -5.79 19.58
C VAL A 31 -10.63 -4.47 20.21
N GLY A 32 -9.35 -4.41 20.62
CA GLY A 32 -8.64 -3.17 20.95
C GLY A 32 -7.73 -2.72 19.82
N LEU A 33 -7.78 -1.44 19.47
CA LEU A 33 -6.83 -0.81 18.55
C LEU A 33 -5.89 0.07 19.36
N VAL A 34 -4.60 -0.24 19.36
CA VAL A 34 -3.57 0.57 20.01
C VAL A 34 -2.79 1.30 18.92
N ASP A 35 -2.71 2.62 19.02
CA ASP A 35 -1.95 3.44 18.06
C ASP A 35 -1.24 4.58 18.78
N ILE A 36 -0.08 4.97 18.25
CA ILE A 36 0.73 6.08 18.81
C ILE A 36 0.20 7.45 18.41
N ASP A 37 -0.64 7.54 17.38
CA ASP A 37 -1.22 8.80 16.91
C ASP A 37 -2.55 9.12 17.61
N PRO A 38 -2.58 10.05 18.56
CA PRO A 38 -3.81 10.40 19.28
C PRO A 38 -4.87 11.00 18.35
N SER A 39 -4.49 11.67 17.26
CA SER A 39 -5.43 12.25 16.30
C SER A 39 -6.18 11.15 15.53
N ALA A 40 -5.46 10.11 15.09
CA ALA A 40 -6.05 8.95 14.44
C ALA A 40 -6.98 8.18 15.40
N VAL A 41 -6.55 7.98 16.65
CA VAL A 41 -7.35 7.35 17.71
C VAL A 41 -8.66 8.11 17.95
N ASP A 42 -8.59 9.42 18.09
CA ASP A 42 -9.78 10.27 18.30
C ASP A 42 -10.72 10.22 17.09
N THR A 43 -10.18 10.24 15.88
CA THR A 43 -10.95 10.13 14.64
C THR A 43 -11.70 8.80 14.59
N VAL A 44 -11.01 7.69 14.85
CA VAL A 44 -11.62 6.35 14.88
C VAL A 44 -12.72 6.27 15.95
N ASN A 45 -12.46 6.78 17.16
CA ASN A 45 -13.45 6.74 18.25
C ASN A 45 -14.70 7.63 17.99
N ARG A 46 -14.61 8.62 17.09
CA ARG A 46 -15.79 9.36 16.60
C ARG A 46 -16.58 8.60 15.52
N GLY A 47 -16.11 7.43 15.09
CA GLY A 47 -16.71 6.64 14.01
C GLY A 47 -16.38 7.18 12.61
N GLU A 48 -15.26 7.89 12.49
CA GLU A 48 -14.71 8.43 11.25
C GLU A 48 -13.48 7.63 10.82
N LEU A 49 -13.21 7.61 9.52
CA LEU A 49 -12.01 6.95 8.99
C LEU A 49 -10.90 7.99 8.75
N PRO A 50 -9.65 7.71 9.17
CA PRO A 50 -8.51 8.58 8.87
C PRO A 50 -8.09 8.59 7.40
N PHE A 51 -8.66 7.68 6.57
CA PHE A 51 -8.37 7.49 5.14
C PHE A 51 -9.59 6.88 4.45
N GLU A 52 -9.63 6.93 3.12
CA GLU A 52 -10.71 6.31 2.35
C GLU A 52 -10.61 4.77 2.32
N GLU A 53 -11.63 4.07 2.85
CA GLU A 53 -11.80 2.61 2.73
C GLU A 53 -13.29 2.29 2.53
N PRO A 54 -13.71 1.93 1.29
CA PRO A 54 -15.12 1.67 0.99
C PRO A 54 -15.71 0.57 1.86
N GLY A 55 -16.90 0.84 2.43
CA GLY A 55 -17.63 -0.11 3.27
C GLY A 55 -17.21 -0.15 4.74
N ALA A 56 -16.13 0.52 5.13
CA ALA A 56 -15.63 0.48 6.51
C ALA A 56 -16.39 1.42 7.47
N ALA A 57 -16.79 2.62 7.03
CA ALA A 57 -17.30 3.67 7.92
C ALA A 57 -18.58 3.29 8.65
N GLU A 58 -19.55 2.69 7.97
CA GLU A 58 -20.81 2.28 8.60
C GLU A 58 -20.59 1.14 9.60
N THR A 59 -19.78 0.15 9.21
CA THR A 59 -19.42 -0.97 10.07
C THR A 59 -18.68 -0.51 11.31
N LEU A 60 -17.72 0.43 11.17
CA LEU A 60 -16.98 1.03 12.29
C LEU A 60 -17.94 1.65 13.32
N ARG A 61 -18.87 2.53 12.88
CA ARG A 61 -19.82 3.19 13.78
C ARG A 61 -20.70 2.18 14.55
N ARG A 62 -21.17 1.15 13.87
CA ARG A 62 -21.98 0.07 14.47
C ARG A 62 -21.19 -0.67 15.55
N LEU A 63 -19.91 -1.02 15.28
CA LEU A 63 -19.06 -1.78 16.20
C LEU A 63 -18.64 -0.97 17.42
N LEU A 64 -18.34 0.33 17.24
CA LEU A 64 -18.08 1.26 18.35
C LEU A 64 -19.30 1.40 19.24
N GLY A 65 -20.49 1.58 18.65
CA GLY A 65 -21.76 1.69 19.38
C GLY A 65 -22.13 0.41 20.15
N ALA A 66 -21.71 -0.76 19.66
CA ALA A 66 -21.89 -2.04 20.33
C ALA A 66 -20.81 -2.34 21.39
N GLY A 67 -19.76 -1.52 21.49
CA GLY A 67 -18.61 -1.74 22.39
C GLY A 67 -17.72 -2.93 22.00
N CYS A 68 -17.82 -3.42 20.77
CA CYS A 68 -17.01 -4.54 20.29
C CYS A 68 -15.62 -4.10 19.79
N LEU A 69 -15.45 -2.80 19.52
CA LEU A 69 -14.20 -2.20 19.04
C LEU A 69 -13.93 -0.89 19.78
N ARG A 70 -12.67 -0.64 20.13
CA ARG A 70 -12.24 0.61 20.75
C ARG A 70 -10.81 0.92 20.36
N ALA A 71 -10.50 2.18 20.06
CA ALA A 71 -9.14 2.68 19.85
C ALA A 71 -8.61 3.40 21.10
N THR A 72 -7.30 3.30 21.34
CA THR A 72 -6.60 3.93 22.46
C THR A 72 -5.13 4.17 22.15
N THR A 73 -4.53 5.14 22.84
CA THR A 73 -3.07 5.32 22.85
C THR A 73 -2.39 4.58 24.01
N ASP A 74 -3.16 3.92 24.87
CA ASP A 74 -2.64 3.23 26.06
C ASP A 74 -2.08 1.84 25.69
N PRO A 75 -0.74 1.64 25.75
CA PRO A 75 -0.10 0.36 25.43
C PRO A 75 -0.44 -0.74 26.44
N GLU A 76 -0.85 -0.41 27.68
CA GLU A 76 -1.22 -1.41 28.68
C GLU A 76 -2.42 -2.28 28.24
N THR A 77 -3.22 -1.77 27.26
CA THR A 77 -4.31 -2.52 26.65
C THR A 77 -3.86 -3.87 26.08
N VAL A 78 -2.59 -3.99 25.65
CA VAL A 78 -1.98 -5.23 25.15
C VAL A 78 -2.04 -6.35 26.18
N ARG A 79 -1.89 -6.04 27.49
CA ARG A 79 -1.91 -7.04 28.58
C ARG A 79 -3.24 -7.81 28.66
N GLY A 80 -4.32 -7.17 28.23
CA GLY A 80 -5.66 -7.74 28.31
C GLY A 80 -6.04 -8.65 27.15
N ALA A 81 -5.20 -8.82 26.14
CA ALA A 81 -5.52 -9.53 24.92
C ALA A 81 -5.11 -11.01 24.96
N GLU A 82 -5.90 -11.88 24.33
CA GLU A 82 -5.48 -13.25 24.00
C GLU A 82 -4.51 -13.26 22.82
N ASN A 83 -4.79 -12.46 21.81
CA ASN A 83 -4.01 -12.37 20.57
C ASN A 83 -3.57 -10.91 20.33
N VAL A 84 -2.29 -10.71 20.11
CA VAL A 84 -1.67 -9.40 19.83
C VAL A 84 -1.18 -9.38 18.38
N VAL A 85 -1.82 -8.58 17.54
CA VAL A 85 -1.45 -8.44 16.12
C VAL A 85 -0.65 -7.14 15.94
N VAL A 86 0.55 -7.25 15.40
CA VAL A 86 1.45 -6.12 15.20
C VAL A 86 1.44 -5.68 13.75
N VAL A 87 0.99 -4.44 13.53
CA VAL A 87 0.91 -3.77 12.22
C VAL A 87 1.67 -2.44 12.32
N ILE A 88 2.99 -2.51 12.30
CA ILE A 88 3.87 -1.34 12.38
C ILE A 88 4.48 -1.02 11.02
N GLY A 89 4.89 0.24 10.85
CA GLY A 89 5.68 0.64 9.69
C GLY A 89 7.02 -0.08 9.66
N THR A 90 7.45 -0.47 8.46
CA THR A 90 8.77 -1.07 8.22
C THR A 90 9.51 -0.21 7.20
N PRO A 91 10.06 0.95 7.63
CA PRO A 91 10.69 1.89 6.72
C PRO A 91 12.00 1.34 6.14
N ILE A 92 12.51 2.05 5.15
CA ILE A 92 13.88 1.93 4.66
C ILE A 92 14.65 3.16 5.11
N ASP A 93 15.94 2.98 5.38
CA ASP A 93 16.85 4.06 5.75
C ASP A 93 17.26 4.93 4.52
N GLU A 94 18.09 5.94 4.74
CA GLU A 94 18.60 6.83 3.69
C GLU A 94 19.49 6.11 2.65
N HIS A 95 19.94 4.92 2.96
CA HIS A 95 20.71 4.05 2.06
C HIS A 95 19.85 3.01 1.34
N LEU A 96 18.51 3.10 1.48
CA LEU A 96 17.50 2.19 0.93
C LEU A 96 17.60 0.75 1.49
N ASN A 97 18.17 0.58 2.69
CA ASN A 97 18.17 -0.68 3.41
C ASN A 97 16.98 -0.74 4.40
N PRO A 98 16.56 -1.96 4.79
CA PRO A 98 15.55 -2.11 5.83
C PRO A 98 16.02 -1.49 7.15
N ASP A 99 15.20 -0.65 7.76
CA ASP A 99 15.45 -0.16 9.10
C ASP A 99 15.03 -1.21 10.14
N LEU A 100 15.95 -2.11 10.45
CA LEU A 100 15.73 -3.17 11.42
C LEU A 100 15.69 -2.67 12.86
N ASN A 101 16.29 -1.52 13.16
CA ASN A 101 16.30 -0.95 14.51
C ASN A 101 14.90 -0.48 14.90
N SER A 102 14.21 0.25 14.02
CA SER A 102 12.82 0.66 14.25
C SER A 102 11.89 -0.53 14.53
N VAL A 103 12.09 -1.65 13.83
CA VAL A 103 11.29 -2.86 14.09
C VAL A 103 11.63 -3.47 15.45
N GLN A 104 12.92 -3.53 15.81
CA GLN A 104 13.36 -4.07 17.11
C GLN A 104 12.85 -3.21 18.27
N GLU A 105 12.94 -1.90 18.16
CA GLU A 105 12.47 -0.95 19.19
C GLU A 105 10.96 -1.10 19.41
N ALA A 106 10.17 -1.08 18.34
CA ALA A 106 8.72 -1.26 18.43
C ALA A 106 8.32 -2.61 19.07
N ILE A 107 9.02 -3.70 18.72
CA ILE A 107 8.78 -5.01 19.33
C ILE A 107 9.23 -5.05 20.79
N ALA A 108 10.31 -4.35 21.16
CA ALA A 108 10.75 -4.26 22.56
C ALA A 108 9.74 -3.50 23.43
N GLU A 109 9.21 -2.37 22.93
CA GLU A 109 8.15 -1.61 23.60
C GLU A 109 6.87 -2.45 23.81
N ILE A 110 6.44 -3.17 22.78
CA ILE A 110 5.30 -4.09 22.88
C ILE A 110 5.63 -5.21 23.91
N GLY A 111 6.86 -5.70 23.88
CA GLY A 111 7.36 -6.76 24.74
C GLY A 111 7.20 -6.47 26.24
N GLU A 112 7.33 -5.20 26.65
CA GLU A 112 7.10 -4.76 28.04
C GLU A 112 5.64 -4.95 28.50
N GLN A 113 4.73 -5.02 27.54
CA GLN A 113 3.29 -5.17 27.78
C GLN A 113 2.80 -6.61 27.58
N LEU A 114 3.62 -7.51 27.03
CA LEU A 114 3.23 -8.92 26.85
C LEU A 114 3.12 -9.65 28.18
N VAL A 115 2.24 -10.65 28.21
CA VAL A 115 2.05 -11.55 29.34
C VAL A 115 2.01 -13.00 28.89
N ASP A 116 2.28 -13.93 29.82
CA ASP A 116 2.26 -15.36 29.56
C ASP A 116 0.93 -15.83 28.93
N GLY A 117 1.02 -16.72 27.98
CA GLY A 117 -0.11 -17.35 27.31
C GLY A 117 -0.63 -16.58 26.10
N GLN A 118 -0.10 -15.41 25.76
CA GLN A 118 -0.50 -14.65 24.57
C GLN A 118 0.02 -15.26 23.27
N LEU A 119 -0.66 -14.96 22.16
CA LEU A 119 -0.17 -15.16 20.80
C LEU A 119 0.20 -13.81 20.18
N LEU A 120 1.48 -13.64 19.88
CA LEU A 120 2.01 -12.48 19.15
C LEU A 120 2.05 -12.77 17.65
N ILE A 121 1.35 -11.99 16.85
CA ILE A 121 1.25 -12.15 15.41
C ILE A 121 1.88 -10.94 14.70
N LEU A 122 2.93 -11.19 13.95
CA LEU A 122 3.50 -10.20 13.04
C LEU A 122 2.70 -10.19 11.74
N ARG A 123 2.22 -9.01 11.32
CA ARG A 123 1.43 -8.84 10.09
C ARG A 123 2.04 -7.87 9.09
N SER A 124 2.94 -7.01 9.54
CA SER A 124 3.68 -6.09 8.69
C SER A 124 4.56 -6.83 7.68
N THR A 125 4.83 -6.17 6.54
CA THR A 125 5.87 -6.68 5.63
C THR A 125 7.22 -6.49 6.29
N VAL A 126 7.94 -7.57 6.52
CA VAL A 126 9.21 -7.55 7.23
C VAL A 126 10.35 -8.09 6.37
N TYR A 127 11.57 -7.73 6.74
CA TYR A 127 12.79 -8.30 6.17
C TYR A 127 12.94 -9.77 6.58
N PRO A 128 13.43 -10.67 5.70
CA PRO A 128 13.57 -12.07 6.03
C PRO A 128 14.45 -12.32 7.25
N GLY A 129 13.94 -13.12 8.19
CA GLY A 129 14.58 -13.42 9.47
C GLY A 129 14.06 -12.60 10.66
N VAL A 130 13.16 -11.63 10.44
CA VAL A 130 12.58 -10.82 11.51
C VAL A 130 11.74 -11.65 12.46
N THR A 131 10.98 -12.64 11.99
CA THR A 131 10.22 -13.53 12.86
C THR A 131 11.13 -14.27 13.83
N ALA A 132 12.26 -14.81 13.36
CA ALA A 132 13.25 -15.45 14.22
C ALA A 132 13.90 -14.48 15.21
N MET A 133 14.07 -13.22 14.84
CA MET A 133 14.53 -12.16 15.73
C MET A 133 13.53 -11.91 16.86
N VAL A 134 12.26 -11.78 16.54
CA VAL A 134 11.17 -11.56 17.51
C VAL A 134 11.04 -12.74 18.47
N GLU A 135 11.08 -13.98 17.98
CA GLU A 135 11.11 -15.19 18.83
C GLU A 135 12.23 -15.14 19.87
N ARG A 136 13.44 -14.74 19.44
CA ARG A 136 14.57 -14.56 20.37
C ARG A 136 14.37 -13.43 21.37
N LEU A 137 13.77 -12.30 20.97
CA LEU A 137 13.45 -11.20 21.88
C LEU A 137 12.44 -11.64 22.94
N VAL A 138 11.34 -12.26 22.54
CA VAL A 138 10.29 -12.78 23.43
C VAL A 138 10.90 -13.81 24.41
N SER A 139 11.72 -14.76 23.93
CA SER A 139 12.39 -15.76 24.75
C SER A 139 13.29 -15.11 25.82
N ARG A 140 13.97 -14.00 25.51
CA ARG A 140 14.81 -13.27 26.48
C ARG A 140 14.00 -12.59 27.58
N LEU A 141 12.74 -12.24 27.31
CA LEU A 141 11.82 -11.70 28.32
C LEU A 141 11.38 -12.77 29.34
N GLY A 142 11.63 -14.06 29.05
CA GLY A 142 11.26 -15.18 29.92
C GLY A 142 9.75 -15.45 29.93
N LEU A 143 9.00 -14.99 28.91
CA LEU A 143 7.57 -15.14 28.80
C LEU A 143 7.20 -16.36 27.94
N ASP A 144 6.13 -17.05 28.31
CA ASP A 144 5.49 -18.09 27.49
C ASP A 144 4.53 -17.45 26.47
N VAL A 145 5.09 -16.85 25.42
CA VAL A 145 4.34 -16.20 24.33
C VAL A 145 4.60 -16.94 23.04
N ASP A 146 3.53 -17.32 22.37
CA ASP A 146 3.57 -17.88 21.01
C ASP A 146 3.84 -16.80 19.97
N VAL A 147 4.65 -17.10 18.95
CA VAL A 147 4.92 -16.17 17.84
C VAL A 147 4.47 -16.77 16.51
N ALA A 148 3.75 -16.00 15.70
CA ALA A 148 3.37 -16.34 14.34
C ALA A 148 3.61 -15.17 13.39
N PHE A 149 3.83 -15.48 12.12
CA PHE A 149 3.88 -14.52 11.03
C PHE A 149 2.70 -14.75 10.09
N CYS A 150 1.86 -13.75 9.93
CA CYS A 150 0.65 -13.81 9.10
C CYS A 150 0.56 -12.55 8.22
N PRO A 151 1.32 -12.49 7.11
CA PRO A 151 1.46 -11.28 6.30
C PRO A 151 0.14 -10.82 5.67
N GLU A 152 -0.06 -9.49 5.65
CA GLU A 152 -1.20 -8.90 4.95
C GLU A 152 -0.96 -8.80 3.45
N ARG A 153 -2.00 -9.13 2.65
CA ARG A 153 -1.95 -9.08 1.18
C ARG A 153 -3.03 -8.20 0.54
N ILE A 154 -3.89 -7.58 1.37
CA ILE A 154 -4.94 -6.69 0.86
C ILE A 154 -4.37 -5.52 0.05
N ALA A 155 -5.18 -5.01 -0.86
CA ALA A 155 -4.96 -3.75 -1.52
C ALA A 155 -5.76 -2.65 -0.80
N GLU A 156 -5.13 -1.52 -0.51
CA GLU A 156 -5.77 -0.32 0.03
C GLU A 156 -7.00 0.06 -0.81
N GLY A 157 -8.12 0.42 -0.16
CA GLY A 157 -9.40 0.67 -0.80
C GLY A 157 -10.17 -0.60 -1.21
N LYS A 158 -9.66 -1.80 -0.88
CA LYS A 158 -10.34 -3.08 -1.07
C LYS A 158 -10.28 -3.98 0.17
N ALA A 159 -9.78 -3.46 1.28
CA ALA A 159 -9.53 -4.26 2.47
C ALA A 159 -10.78 -4.95 2.99
N MET A 160 -11.92 -4.25 3.01
CA MET A 160 -13.19 -4.79 3.51
C MET A 160 -13.76 -5.94 2.68
N VAL A 161 -13.25 -6.18 1.49
CA VAL A 161 -13.60 -7.33 0.64
C VAL A 161 -12.50 -8.39 0.70
N GLU A 162 -11.25 -7.97 0.45
CA GLU A 162 -10.12 -8.88 0.30
C GLU A 162 -9.73 -9.59 1.62
N LEU A 163 -10.03 -9.01 2.79
CA LEU A 163 -9.84 -9.69 4.09
C LEU A 163 -10.65 -10.99 4.22
N TYR A 164 -11.80 -11.07 3.55
CA TYR A 164 -12.69 -12.22 3.56
C TYR A 164 -12.47 -13.17 2.39
N GLU A 165 -12.02 -12.67 1.24
CA GLU A 165 -11.87 -13.45 0.02
C GLU A 165 -10.49 -14.09 -0.14
N LEU A 166 -9.43 -13.39 0.30
CA LEU A 166 -8.07 -13.89 0.12
C LEU A 166 -7.72 -14.99 1.14
N PRO A 167 -7.15 -16.13 0.71
CA PRO A 167 -6.58 -17.10 1.62
C PRO A 167 -5.55 -16.45 2.54
N GLN A 168 -5.56 -16.79 3.83
CA GLN A 168 -4.60 -16.23 4.77
C GLN A 168 -3.33 -17.08 4.80
N ILE A 169 -2.16 -16.45 4.74
CA ILE A 169 -0.89 -17.12 4.99
C ILE A 169 -0.66 -17.14 6.51
N VAL A 170 -0.38 -18.31 7.06
CA VAL A 170 -0.07 -18.50 8.46
C VAL A 170 1.23 -19.30 8.58
N ALA A 171 2.19 -18.76 9.31
CA ALA A 171 3.49 -19.37 9.49
C ALA A 171 3.92 -19.30 10.97
N SER A 172 4.44 -20.38 11.49
CA SER A 172 5.06 -20.44 12.81
C SER A 172 5.90 -21.72 12.94
N ARG A 173 6.96 -21.66 13.72
CA ARG A 173 7.75 -22.85 14.12
C ARG A 173 7.09 -23.65 15.23
N SER A 174 6.17 -23.02 15.99
CA SER A 174 5.42 -23.68 17.07
C SER A 174 4.11 -24.24 16.54
N PRO A 175 3.85 -25.56 16.64
CA PRO A 175 2.54 -26.14 16.30
C PRO A 175 1.39 -25.48 17.08
N ARG A 176 1.61 -25.11 18.36
CA ARG A 176 0.64 -24.41 19.19
C ARG A 176 0.29 -23.04 18.62
N ALA A 177 1.31 -22.26 18.26
CA ALA A 177 1.12 -20.94 17.63
C ALA A 177 0.42 -21.05 16.28
N LEU A 178 0.80 -22.05 15.46
CA LEU A 178 0.19 -22.30 14.15
C LEU A 178 -1.31 -22.62 14.27
N GLU A 179 -1.68 -23.47 15.21
CA GLU A 179 -3.09 -23.81 15.48
C GLU A 179 -3.89 -22.58 15.94
N ARG A 180 -3.35 -21.81 16.89
CA ARG A 180 -3.99 -20.60 17.43
C ARG A 180 -4.17 -19.53 16.35
N ALA A 181 -3.13 -19.22 15.58
CA ALA A 181 -3.20 -18.25 14.49
C ALA A 181 -4.20 -18.71 13.40
N THR A 182 -4.19 -19.99 13.05
CA THR A 182 -5.16 -20.57 12.12
C THR A 182 -6.59 -20.37 12.60
N LYS A 183 -6.85 -20.66 13.89
CA LYS A 183 -8.19 -20.49 14.48
C LYS A 183 -8.63 -19.03 14.42
N LEU A 184 -7.73 -18.09 14.70
CA LEU A 184 -8.03 -16.66 14.64
C LEU A 184 -8.39 -16.22 13.21
N PHE A 185 -7.54 -16.53 12.21
CA PHE A 185 -7.75 -16.06 10.84
C PHE A 185 -8.88 -16.79 10.10
N ARG A 186 -9.28 -17.97 10.53
CA ARG A 186 -10.49 -18.64 10.02
C ARG A 186 -11.80 -17.92 10.33
N ASN A 187 -11.80 -16.94 11.25
CA ASN A 187 -12.93 -16.03 11.40
C ASN A 187 -13.08 -15.10 10.19
N LEU A 188 -12.01 -14.83 9.45
CA LEU A 188 -12.02 -13.94 8.28
C LEU A 188 -12.14 -14.74 6.98
N ALA A 189 -11.19 -15.62 6.69
CA ALA A 189 -11.09 -16.33 5.44
C ALA A 189 -11.30 -17.84 5.60
N HIS A 190 -11.92 -18.47 4.59
CA HIS A 190 -12.18 -19.90 4.59
C HIS A 190 -10.90 -20.75 4.40
N GLU A 191 -9.93 -20.20 3.68
CA GLU A 191 -8.71 -20.90 3.31
C GLU A 191 -7.48 -20.32 4.04
N VAL A 192 -6.60 -21.25 4.46
CA VAL A 192 -5.31 -20.92 5.08
C VAL A 192 -4.21 -21.66 4.35
N VAL A 193 -3.14 -20.94 4.02
CA VAL A 193 -1.92 -21.50 3.41
C VAL A 193 -0.84 -21.51 4.48
N TYR A 194 -0.26 -22.67 4.71
CA TYR A 194 0.81 -22.87 5.69
C TYR A 194 2.18 -22.78 5.02
N LEU A 195 3.07 -22.02 5.62
CA LEU A 195 4.46 -21.86 5.21
C LEU A 195 5.35 -21.87 6.45
N GLU A 196 6.64 -22.10 6.25
CA GLU A 196 7.64 -21.74 7.27
C GLU A 196 7.76 -20.22 7.37
N PRO A 197 8.15 -19.66 8.53
CA PRO A 197 8.19 -18.20 8.71
C PRO A 197 9.00 -17.46 7.63
N GLU A 198 10.19 -17.92 7.29
CA GLU A 198 11.03 -17.29 6.27
C GLU A 198 10.43 -17.40 4.85
N GLU A 199 9.75 -18.51 4.56
CA GLU A 199 9.01 -18.65 3.29
C GLU A 199 7.87 -17.64 3.21
N ALA A 200 7.14 -17.41 4.30
CA ALA A 200 6.05 -16.46 4.36
C ALA A 200 6.54 -15.00 4.26
N GLU A 201 7.68 -14.67 4.91
CA GLU A 201 8.33 -13.37 4.80
C GLU A 201 8.73 -13.08 3.34
N LEU A 202 9.40 -14.04 2.69
CA LEU A 202 9.76 -13.92 1.26
C LEU A 202 8.53 -13.89 0.36
N ALA A 203 7.51 -14.72 0.61
CA ALA A 203 6.29 -14.74 -0.19
C ALA A 203 5.59 -13.37 -0.20
N LYS A 204 5.60 -12.68 0.96
CA LYS A 204 5.05 -11.32 1.04
C LYS A 204 5.86 -10.33 0.20
N LEU A 205 7.16 -10.32 0.30
CA LEU A 205 8.03 -9.46 -0.52
C LEU A 205 7.88 -9.79 -2.01
N PHE A 206 7.91 -11.08 -2.38
CA PHE A 206 7.76 -11.53 -3.77
C PHE A 206 6.42 -11.10 -4.38
N THR A 207 5.33 -11.08 -3.61
CA THR A 207 4.03 -10.61 -4.08
C THR A 207 4.10 -9.15 -4.58
N ASN A 208 4.71 -8.26 -3.81
CA ASN A 208 4.82 -6.85 -4.17
C ASN A 208 5.86 -6.62 -5.28
N VAL A 209 6.99 -7.29 -5.19
CA VAL A 209 8.06 -7.24 -6.21
C VAL A 209 7.56 -7.74 -7.56
N TRP A 210 6.83 -8.86 -7.60
CA TRP A 210 6.23 -9.39 -8.83
C TRP A 210 5.29 -8.39 -9.49
N ARG A 211 4.46 -7.73 -8.70
CA ARG A 211 3.58 -6.65 -9.21
C ARG A 211 4.40 -5.49 -9.78
N TYR A 212 5.45 -5.09 -9.09
CA TYR A 212 6.31 -3.98 -9.52
C TYR A 212 7.05 -4.28 -10.82
N ILE A 213 7.55 -5.52 -10.99
CA ILE A 213 8.18 -6.02 -12.22
C ILE A 213 7.18 -6.03 -13.38
N LYS A 214 5.94 -6.49 -13.15
CA LYS A 214 4.90 -6.48 -14.19
C LYS A 214 4.61 -5.07 -14.69
N PHE A 215 4.52 -4.09 -13.80
CA PHE A 215 4.37 -2.69 -14.19
C PHE A 215 5.60 -2.16 -14.95
N ALA A 216 6.80 -2.48 -14.50
CA ALA A 216 8.02 -2.09 -15.20
C ALA A 216 8.07 -2.68 -16.62
N THR A 217 7.69 -3.94 -16.78
CA THR A 217 7.58 -4.58 -18.09
C THR A 217 6.60 -3.83 -18.99
N ALA A 218 5.39 -3.54 -18.51
CA ALA A 218 4.40 -2.78 -19.26
C ALA A 218 4.90 -1.37 -19.64
N ASN A 219 5.53 -0.67 -18.69
CA ASN A 219 6.09 0.66 -18.90
C ASN A 219 7.22 0.64 -19.92
N GLN A 220 8.11 -0.35 -19.87
CA GLN A 220 9.20 -0.50 -20.86
C GLN A 220 8.65 -0.77 -22.25
N LEU A 221 7.65 -1.66 -22.39
CA LEU A 221 7.00 -1.93 -23.66
C LEU A 221 6.23 -0.70 -24.19
N PHE A 222 5.59 0.06 -23.30
CA PHE A 222 4.98 1.33 -23.65
C PHE A 222 6.01 2.32 -24.21
N MET A 223 7.15 2.51 -23.52
CA MET A 223 8.19 3.42 -23.97
C MET A 223 8.68 3.04 -25.37
N MET A 224 8.90 1.74 -25.62
CA MET A 224 9.29 1.24 -26.94
C MET A 224 8.24 1.50 -28.01
N ALA A 225 6.95 1.18 -27.74
CA ALA A 225 5.88 1.44 -28.70
C ALA A 225 5.73 2.94 -28.99
N ASN A 226 5.79 3.78 -27.97
CA ASN A 226 5.68 5.23 -28.09
C ASN A 226 6.84 5.84 -28.92
N ASP A 227 8.06 5.32 -28.76
CA ASP A 227 9.24 5.77 -29.54
C ASP A 227 9.10 5.49 -31.03
N PHE A 228 8.29 4.51 -31.42
CA PHE A 228 7.89 4.21 -32.80
C PHE A 228 6.61 4.91 -33.23
N GLY A 229 6.01 5.77 -32.41
CA GLY A 229 4.76 6.46 -32.69
C GLY A 229 3.53 5.53 -32.67
N LEU A 230 3.64 4.38 -32.01
CA LEU A 230 2.59 3.35 -31.93
C LEU A 230 1.78 3.47 -30.65
N ASP A 231 0.55 2.99 -30.67
CA ASP A 231 -0.35 2.93 -29.53
C ASP A 231 -0.15 1.63 -28.74
N TYR A 232 0.43 1.76 -27.54
CA TYR A 232 0.68 0.61 -26.67
C TYR A 232 -0.60 -0.11 -26.23
N GLU A 233 -1.68 0.62 -25.96
CA GLU A 233 -2.93 -0.02 -25.49
C GLU A 233 -3.55 -0.93 -26.56
N ARG A 234 -3.47 -0.55 -27.84
CA ARG A 234 -3.90 -1.41 -28.95
C ARG A 234 -3.03 -2.67 -29.04
N ILE A 235 -1.71 -2.54 -28.86
CA ILE A 235 -0.77 -3.67 -28.85
C ILE A 235 -1.08 -4.59 -27.68
N ARG A 236 -1.20 -4.04 -26.46
CA ARG A 236 -1.52 -4.79 -25.24
C ARG A 236 -2.83 -5.55 -25.34
N SER A 237 -3.87 -4.87 -25.82
CA SER A 237 -5.19 -5.48 -26.00
C SER A 237 -5.17 -6.63 -27.01
N ALA A 238 -4.41 -6.50 -28.10
CA ALA A 238 -4.22 -7.57 -29.07
C ALA A 238 -3.47 -8.76 -28.47
N LEU A 239 -2.41 -8.52 -27.68
CA LEU A 239 -1.66 -9.55 -26.99
C LEU A 239 -2.51 -10.33 -25.98
N ALA A 240 -3.36 -9.62 -25.22
CA ALA A 240 -4.20 -10.22 -24.19
C ALA A 240 -5.46 -10.92 -24.76
N TYR A 241 -5.86 -10.61 -26.01
CA TYR A 241 -7.11 -11.11 -26.56
C TYR A 241 -7.11 -12.63 -26.75
N LYS A 242 -7.87 -13.34 -25.91
CA LYS A 242 -7.98 -14.81 -25.90
C LYS A 242 -6.65 -15.55 -25.81
N TYR A 243 -5.64 -14.94 -25.19
CA TYR A 243 -4.30 -15.52 -24.97
C TYR A 243 -3.93 -15.45 -23.49
N GLU A 244 -4.19 -16.54 -22.78
CA GLU A 244 -4.03 -16.62 -21.31
C GLU A 244 -2.63 -16.26 -20.84
N ARG A 245 -1.57 -16.56 -21.63
CA ARG A 245 -0.18 -16.28 -21.26
C ARG A 245 0.18 -14.79 -21.20
N ALA A 246 -0.68 -13.92 -21.74
CA ALA A 246 -0.51 -12.46 -21.69
C ALA A 246 -1.72 -11.75 -21.08
N ALA A 247 -2.70 -12.49 -20.55
CA ALA A 247 -3.95 -11.92 -20.02
C ALA A 247 -3.72 -10.98 -18.83
N ASP A 248 -2.66 -11.17 -18.07
CA ASP A 248 -2.31 -10.38 -16.88
C ASP A 248 -1.28 -9.27 -17.16
N LEU A 249 -0.97 -8.97 -18.45
CA LEU A 249 -0.11 -7.84 -18.81
C LEU A 249 -0.82 -6.52 -18.46
N PRO A 250 -0.27 -5.73 -17.51
CA PRO A 250 -0.94 -4.51 -17.05
C PRO A 250 -0.90 -3.39 -18.10
N LYS A 251 -1.73 -2.38 -17.90
CA LYS A 251 -1.59 -1.10 -18.60
C LYS A 251 -0.28 -0.42 -18.19
N ALA A 252 0.21 0.48 -19.04
CA ALA A 252 1.27 1.40 -18.65
C ALA A 252 0.73 2.44 -17.65
N GLY A 253 1.63 3.08 -16.92
CA GLY A 253 1.28 4.17 -16.01
C GLY A 253 2.26 4.35 -14.85
N PHE A 254 2.04 5.36 -14.05
CA PHE A 254 2.88 5.69 -12.90
C PHE A 254 2.67 4.67 -11.76
N ALA A 255 3.32 3.52 -11.87
CA ALA A 255 3.28 2.48 -10.84
C ALA A 255 4.02 2.96 -9.59
N ALA A 256 3.29 3.29 -8.56
CA ALA A 256 3.75 4.00 -7.39
C ALA A 256 3.17 3.41 -6.09
N GLY A 257 3.37 4.13 -5.01
CA GLY A 257 2.85 3.83 -3.69
C GLY A 257 3.93 3.40 -2.70
N PRO A 258 3.60 3.40 -1.40
CA PRO A 258 4.60 3.26 -0.33
C PRO A 258 5.22 1.87 -0.23
N CYS A 259 4.63 0.85 -0.86
CA CYS A 259 5.03 -0.54 -0.68
C CYS A 259 5.92 -1.10 -1.79
N LEU A 260 5.57 -0.87 -3.08
CA LEU A 260 6.19 -1.60 -4.20
C LEU A 260 7.70 -1.30 -4.31
N PHE A 261 8.05 -0.02 -4.33
CA PHE A 261 9.45 0.43 -4.35
C PHE A 261 10.22 -0.08 -3.13
N LYS A 262 9.68 0.17 -1.93
CA LYS A 262 10.29 -0.19 -0.65
C LYS A 262 10.58 -1.69 -0.56
N ASP A 263 9.60 -2.54 -0.85
CA ASP A 263 9.74 -3.99 -0.74
C ASP A 263 10.70 -4.55 -1.79
N THR A 264 10.80 -3.91 -2.96
CA THR A 264 11.83 -4.24 -3.97
C THR A 264 13.23 -3.92 -3.46
N MET A 265 13.42 -2.80 -2.77
CA MET A 265 14.70 -2.44 -2.17
C MET A 265 15.06 -3.33 -0.98
N GLN A 266 14.08 -3.70 -0.15
CA GLN A 266 14.30 -4.68 0.93
C GLN A 266 14.76 -6.03 0.39
N LEU A 267 14.14 -6.52 -0.70
CA LEU A 267 14.55 -7.76 -1.32
C LEU A 267 15.94 -7.66 -1.98
N ALA A 268 16.28 -6.51 -2.57
CA ALA A 268 17.60 -6.26 -3.11
C ALA A 268 18.67 -6.30 -2.01
N ALA A 269 18.42 -5.65 -0.87
CA ALA A 269 19.31 -5.67 0.28
C ALA A 269 19.49 -7.10 0.84
N PHE A 270 18.42 -7.88 0.94
CA PHE A 270 18.47 -9.28 1.35
C PHE A 270 19.36 -10.13 0.44
N ASN A 271 19.31 -9.89 -0.86
CA ASN A 271 20.14 -10.58 -1.84
C ASN A 271 21.51 -9.88 -2.10
N ASN A 272 22.05 -9.20 -1.09
CA ASN A 272 23.35 -8.50 -1.16
C ASN A 272 23.44 -7.52 -2.35
N ASN A 273 22.35 -6.83 -2.66
CA ASN A 273 22.20 -5.93 -3.81
C ASN A 273 22.42 -6.59 -5.19
N ASN A 274 22.30 -7.91 -5.26
CA ASN A 274 22.42 -8.68 -6.50
C ASN A 274 21.05 -9.04 -7.09
N PHE A 275 20.13 -8.07 -7.10
CA PHE A 275 18.76 -8.23 -7.62
C PHE A 275 18.57 -7.35 -8.86
N HIS A 276 19.25 -7.71 -9.97
CA HIS A 276 19.25 -6.90 -11.20
C HIS A 276 17.86 -6.64 -11.80
N LEU A 277 16.96 -7.64 -11.75
CA LEU A 277 15.60 -7.47 -12.26
C LEU A 277 14.80 -6.44 -11.44
N GLY A 278 14.93 -6.48 -10.12
CA GLY A 278 14.31 -5.48 -9.23
C GLY A 278 14.87 -4.09 -9.44
N GLN A 279 16.20 -3.97 -9.52
CA GLN A 279 16.87 -2.69 -9.77
C GLN A 279 16.46 -2.09 -11.13
N ALA A 280 16.42 -2.89 -12.19
CA ALA A 280 15.93 -2.46 -13.50
C ALA A 280 14.47 -2.00 -13.43
N SER A 281 13.62 -2.72 -12.70
CA SER A 281 12.21 -2.35 -12.51
C SER A 281 12.06 -1.01 -11.79
N VAL A 282 12.88 -0.74 -10.78
CA VAL A 282 12.94 0.56 -10.10
C VAL A 282 13.32 1.66 -11.09
N MET A 283 14.37 1.46 -11.88
CA MET A 283 14.83 2.46 -12.85
C MET A 283 13.78 2.78 -13.89
N ILE A 284 13.03 1.79 -14.37
CA ILE A 284 11.97 1.96 -15.37
C ILE A 284 10.78 2.72 -14.77
N ASN A 285 10.25 2.23 -13.65
CA ASN A 285 9.04 2.82 -13.05
C ASN A 285 9.30 4.23 -12.53
N GLU A 286 10.40 4.41 -11.78
CA GLU A 286 10.79 5.71 -11.25
C GLU A 286 11.27 6.68 -12.34
N GLY A 287 11.76 6.17 -13.46
CA GLY A 287 12.20 6.95 -14.62
C GLY A 287 11.05 7.40 -15.52
N LEU A 288 9.86 6.79 -15.43
CA LEU A 288 8.76 7.07 -16.35
C LEU A 288 8.32 8.54 -16.38
N PRO A 289 8.22 9.28 -15.26
CA PRO A 289 7.91 10.71 -15.32
C PRO A 289 8.93 11.52 -16.12
N LEU A 290 10.23 11.19 -16.02
CA LEU A 290 11.29 11.84 -16.79
C LEU A 290 11.15 11.55 -18.30
N TYR A 291 10.87 10.28 -18.65
CA TYR A 291 10.61 9.89 -20.03
C TYR A 291 9.43 10.65 -20.61
N VAL A 292 8.30 10.71 -19.92
CA VAL A 292 7.09 11.41 -20.35
C VAL A 292 7.40 12.90 -20.62
N VAL A 293 8.05 13.58 -19.68
CA VAL A 293 8.41 15.00 -19.86
C VAL A 293 9.36 15.18 -21.05
N ALA A 294 10.37 14.33 -21.20
CA ALA A 294 11.29 14.40 -22.34
C ALA A 294 10.59 14.22 -23.70
N ARG A 295 9.52 13.40 -23.77
CA ARG A 295 8.71 13.27 -24.99
C ARG A 295 7.82 14.48 -25.25
N ILE A 296 7.24 15.05 -24.19
CA ILE A 296 6.46 16.30 -24.29
C ILE A 296 7.33 17.45 -24.83
N GLU A 297 8.55 17.62 -24.32
CA GLU A 297 9.51 18.66 -24.76
C GLU A 297 9.91 18.54 -26.24
N GLN A 298 9.74 17.38 -26.88
CA GLN A 298 9.97 17.21 -28.32
C GLN A 298 8.86 17.84 -29.18
N ARG A 299 7.71 18.11 -28.60
CA ARG A 299 6.52 18.62 -29.29
C ARG A 299 6.11 20.03 -28.83
N PHE A 300 6.42 20.38 -27.59
CA PHE A 300 5.97 21.61 -26.94
C PHE A 300 7.13 22.33 -26.27
N ASP A 301 7.17 23.64 -26.42
CA ASP A 301 8.07 24.50 -25.63
C ASP A 301 7.41 24.78 -24.26
N LEU A 302 7.74 23.97 -23.29
CA LEU A 302 7.16 24.06 -21.95
C LEU A 302 7.50 25.37 -21.23
N SER A 303 8.58 26.04 -21.60
CA SER A 303 9.05 27.27 -20.93
C SER A 303 8.03 28.43 -20.96
N GLY A 304 7.16 28.45 -21.97
CA GLY A 304 6.06 29.41 -22.11
C GLY A 304 4.69 28.86 -21.72
N MET A 305 4.57 27.61 -21.23
CA MET A 305 3.29 26.92 -21.01
C MET A 305 2.96 26.73 -19.55
N THR A 306 1.67 26.77 -19.24
CA THR A 306 1.11 26.25 -18.00
C THR A 306 0.70 24.79 -18.20
N VAL A 307 1.24 23.89 -17.39
CA VAL A 307 0.93 22.45 -17.45
C VAL A 307 0.02 22.07 -16.28
N GLY A 308 -1.09 21.43 -16.57
CA GLY A 308 -2.03 20.88 -15.59
C GLY A 308 -1.78 19.39 -15.33
N ILE A 309 -1.68 18.98 -14.07
CA ILE A 309 -1.62 17.58 -13.69
C ILE A 309 -2.95 17.18 -13.03
N LEU A 310 -3.59 16.15 -13.57
CA LEU A 310 -4.85 15.61 -13.09
C LEU A 310 -4.61 14.29 -12.37
N GLY A 311 -4.79 14.27 -11.04
CA GLY A 311 -4.53 13.13 -10.19
C GLY A 311 -3.15 13.18 -9.54
N MET A 312 -3.15 13.32 -8.21
CA MET A 312 -1.96 13.43 -7.37
C MET A 312 -1.80 12.26 -6.41
N ALA A 313 -2.86 11.48 -6.14
CA ALA A 313 -2.77 10.24 -5.38
C ALA A 313 -1.87 9.20 -6.10
N PHE A 314 -1.35 8.23 -5.34
CA PHE A 314 -0.47 7.21 -5.95
C PHE A 314 -1.23 6.19 -6.83
N LYS A 315 -2.54 6.08 -6.69
CA LYS A 315 -3.43 5.21 -7.51
C LYS A 315 -4.85 5.75 -7.58
N ALA A 316 -5.61 5.25 -8.54
CA ALA A 316 -7.04 5.56 -8.69
C ALA A 316 -7.85 5.13 -7.45
N GLY A 317 -8.84 5.96 -7.08
CA GLY A 317 -9.76 5.66 -5.98
C GLY A 317 -9.12 5.71 -4.59
N SER A 318 -7.99 6.40 -4.43
CA SER A 318 -7.29 6.61 -3.15
C SER A 318 -7.04 8.10 -2.94
N ASP A 319 -6.95 8.52 -1.70
CA ASP A 319 -6.54 9.83 -1.22
C ASP A 319 -5.05 9.87 -0.79
N ASP A 320 -4.37 8.73 -0.82
CA ASP A 320 -2.98 8.57 -0.37
C ASP A 320 -1.99 9.10 -1.41
N THR A 321 -1.17 10.05 -0.99
CA THR A 321 -0.13 10.70 -1.81
C THR A 321 1.27 10.12 -1.63
N ARG A 322 1.45 9.17 -0.71
CA ARG A 322 2.77 8.64 -0.36
C ARG A 322 3.44 7.96 -1.57
N SER A 323 4.66 8.41 -1.86
CA SER A 323 5.44 7.93 -3.01
C SER A 323 4.73 8.02 -4.37
N SER A 324 3.76 8.93 -4.52
CA SER A 324 3.11 9.16 -5.81
C SER A 324 4.07 9.76 -6.82
N LEU A 325 4.16 9.15 -8.01
CA LEU A 325 4.97 9.63 -9.11
C LEU A 325 4.42 10.91 -9.76
N SER A 326 3.16 11.26 -9.50
CA SER A 326 2.60 12.56 -9.91
C SER A 326 3.32 13.73 -9.21
N TYR A 327 3.75 13.57 -7.96
CA TYR A 327 4.58 14.58 -7.28
C TYR A 327 5.99 14.66 -7.85
N LYS A 328 6.56 13.55 -8.28
CA LYS A 328 7.84 13.54 -9.02
C LYS A 328 7.70 14.27 -10.35
N LEU A 329 6.63 13.99 -11.10
CA LEU A 329 6.27 14.69 -12.32
C LEU A 329 6.12 16.20 -12.08
N LYS A 330 5.36 16.61 -11.04
CA LYS A 330 5.19 18.02 -10.64
C LYS A 330 6.55 18.70 -10.40
N ARG A 331 7.47 18.04 -9.69
CA ARG A 331 8.81 18.58 -9.43
C ARG A 331 9.61 18.77 -10.72
N ILE A 332 9.59 17.80 -11.64
CA ILE A 332 10.29 17.91 -12.93
C ILE A 332 9.72 19.06 -13.74
N LEU A 333 8.40 19.15 -13.84
CA LEU A 333 7.73 20.20 -14.63
C LEU A 333 7.94 21.60 -14.06
N ARG A 334 8.11 21.77 -12.75
CA ARG A 334 8.45 23.06 -12.13
C ARG A 334 9.79 23.65 -12.61
N PHE A 335 10.70 22.83 -13.12
CA PHE A 335 11.95 23.29 -13.73
C PHE A 335 11.84 23.55 -15.23
N LYS A 336 10.75 23.08 -15.88
CA LYS A 336 10.61 23.05 -17.32
C LYS A 336 9.49 23.98 -17.82
N ALA A 337 8.36 23.99 -17.12
CA ALA A 337 7.18 24.76 -17.49
C ALA A 337 7.17 26.14 -16.83
N GLN A 338 6.46 27.07 -17.45
CA GLN A 338 6.23 28.39 -16.88
C GLN A 338 5.45 28.31 -15.57
N ARG A 339 4.42 27.46 -15.53
CA ARG A 339 3.58 27.20 -14.36
C ARG A 339 3.11 25.78 -14.34
N VAL A 340 2.87 25.23 -13.14
CA VAL A 340 2.25 23.92 -12.94
C VAL A 340 1.04 24.05 -12.05
N LEU A 341 -0.12 23.62 -12.53
CA LEU A 341 -1.37 23.50 -11.76
C LEU A 341 -1.63 22.03 -11.47
N THR A 342 -2.20 21.75 -10.31
CA THR A 342 -2.47 20.36 -9.89
C THR A 342 -3.86 20.24 -9.30
N HIS A 343 -4.57 19.16 -9.67
CA HIS A 343 -5.88 18.81 -9.14
C HIS A 343 -5.93 17.33 -8.78
N ASP A 344 -6.66 17.02 -7.71
CA ASP A 344 -7.05 15.65 -7.37
C ASP A 344 -8.43 15.69 -6.68
N PRO A 345 -9.39 14.83 -7.06
CA PRO A 345 -10.73 14.87 -6.49
C PRO A 345 -10.83 14.30 -5.07
N ARG A 346 -9.78 13.61 -4.58
CA ARG A 346 -9.78 12.86 -3.31
C ARG A 346 -8.75 13.35 -2.31
N VAL A 347 -7.61 13.82 -2.78
CA VAL A 347 -6.54 14.34 -1.92
C VAL A 347 -6.95 15.66 -1.31
N THR A 348 -6.97 15.71 0.03
CA THR A 348 -7.32 16.91 0.81
C THR A 348 -6.15 17.51 1.58
N VAL A 349 -5.04 16.76 1.68
CA VAL A 349 -3.88 17.14 2.52
C VAL A 349 -2.89 18.06 1.82
N ASP A 350 -3.00 18.24 0.50
CA ASP A 350 -2.10 19.13 -0.28
C ASP A 350 -2.77 20.49 -0.51
N PRO A 351 -2.30 21.57 0.17
CA PRO A 351 -2.89 22.90 0.04
C PRO A 351 -2.61 23.59 -1.31
N GLU A 352 -1.76 23.02 -2.16
CA GLU A 352 -1.45 23.56 -3.50
C GLU A 352 -2.41 23.06 -4.58
N LEU A 353 -3.33 22.16 -4.24
CA LEU A 353 -4.34 21.69 -5.18
C LEU A 353 -5.36 22.79 -5.46
N VAL A 354 -5.74 22.90 -6.73
CA VAL A 354 -6.77 23.84 -7.18
C VAL A 354 -7.98 23.08 -7.73
N SER A 355 -9.07 23.78 -8.04
CA SER A 355 -10.26 23.16 -8.61
C SER A 355 -9.98 22.58 -10.01
N LEU A 356 -10.79 21.61 -10.42
CA LEU A 356 -10.68 21.03 -11.76
C LEU A 356 -10.86 22.12 -12.84
N ASP A 357 -11.83 23.01 -12.66
CA ASP A 357 -12.11 24.11 -13.61
C ASP A 357 -10.92 25.04 -13.75
N GLU A 358 -10.27 25.38 -12.62
CA GLU A 358 -9.05 26.23 -12.65
C GLU A 358 -7.90 25.55 -13.42
N VAL A 359 -7.73 24.23 -13.27
CA VAL A 359 -6.73 23.50 -14.06
C VAL A 359 -7.13 23.46 -15.53
N LEU A 360 -8.39 23.19 -15.84
CA LEU A 360 -8.87 23.11 -17.22
C LEU A 360 -8.79 24.46 -17.95
N GLU A 361 -9.14 25.53 -17.29
CA GLU A 361 -9.08 26.89 -17.89
C GLU A 361 -7.65 27.41 -17.98
N GLY A 362 -6.87 27.25 -16.91
CA GLY A 362 -5.56 27.85 -16.74
C GLY A 362 -4.39 27.12 -17.40
N SER A 363 -4.57 25.89 -17.88
CA SER A 363 -3.48 25.09 -18.47
C SER A 363 -3.50 25.14 -20.01
N ASP A 364 -2.33 25.05 -20.62
CA ASP A 364 -2.15 24.88 -22.07
C ASP A 364 -2.02 23.41 -22.46
N LEU A 365 -1.54 22.57 -21.54
CA LEU A 365 -1.35 21.13 -21.69
C LEU A 365 -1.80 20.42 -20.41
N LEU A 366 -2.47 19.28 -20.56
CA LEU A 366 -2.91 18.46 -19.43
C LEU A 366 -2.16 17.11 -19.40
N ILE A 367 -1.88 16.62 -18.22
CA ILE A 367 -1.29 15.29 -18.01
C ILE A 367 -2.13 14.53 -16.98
N ILE A 368 -2.59 13.32 -17.33
CA ILE A 368 -3.27 12.45 -16.36
C ILE A 368 -2.21 11.72 -15.54
N GLY A 369 -2.00 12.18 -14.31
CA GLY A 369 -1.06 11.61 -13.36
C GLY A 369 -1.61 10.35 -12.68
N THR A 370 -2.91 10.40 -12.27
CA THR A 370 -3.60 9.29 -11.64
C THR A 370 -4.93 9.04 -12.34
N PRO A 371 -5.26 7.76 -12.68
CA PRO A 371 -6.41 7.44 -13.50
C PRO A 371 -7.72 7.35 -12.68
N HIS A 372 -8.10 8.44 -11.99
CA HIS A 372 -9.38 8.50 -11.30
C HIS A 372 -10.54 8.39 -12.26
N ALA A 373 -11.62 7.72 -11.82
CA ALA A 373 -12.81 7.51 -12.65
C ALA A 373 -13.48 8.84 -13.05
N GLU A 374 -13.35 9.85 -12.24
CA GLU A 374 -13.87 11.21 -12.41
C GLU A 374 -13.32 11.88 -13.67
N TYR A 375 -12.13 11.54 -14.11
CA TYR A 375 -11.53 12.10 -15.33
C TYR A 375 -12.00 11.45 -16.63
N ARG A 376 -12.76 10.35 -16.58
CA ARG A 376 -13.28 9.68 -17.79
C ARG A 376 -14.24 10.55 -18.61
N ALA A 377 -14.92 11.47 -17.94
CA ALA A 377 -15.86 12.39 -18.58
C ALA A 377 -15.21 13.75 -18.92
N LEU A 378 -13.87 13.84 -18.91
CA LEU A 378 -13.14 15.08 -19.19
C LEU A 378 -13.41 15.54 -20.60
N ALA A 379 -14.06 16.71 -20.75
CA ALA A 379 -14.30 17.37 -22.03
C ALA A 379 -13.32 18.55 -22.17
N THR A 380 -12.38 18.43 -23.10
CA THR A 380 -11.39 19.48 -23.40
C THR A 380 -10.90 19.37 -24.84
N GLU A 381 -10.61 20.53 -25.44
CA GLU A 381 -9.94 20.60 -26.75
C GLU A 381 -8.41 20.74 -26.59
N LYS A 382 -7.93 20.88 -25.36
CA LYS A 382 -6.49 21.04 -25.06
C LYS A 382 -5.75 19.72 -25.28
N PRO A 383 -4.46 19.74 -25.58
CA PRO A 383 -3.64 18.55 -25.63
C PRO A 383 -3.65 17.83 -24.26
N VAL A 384 -3.89 16.52 -24.28
CA VAL A 384 -3.86 15.67 -23.07
C VAL A 384 -2.85 14.54 -23.25
N VAL A 385 -1.93 14.44 -22.32
CA VAL A 385 -1.04 13.28 -22.20
C VAL A 385 -1.70 12.26 -21.26
N ASP A 386 -2.12 11.15 -21.82
CA ASP A 386 -2.85 10.09 -21.12
C ASP A 386 -2.15 8.73 -21.30
N ILE A 387 -1.18 8.46 -20.43
CA ILE A 387 -0.45 7.17 -20.44
C ILE A 387 -1.29 6.00 -19.90
N TRP A 388 -2.43 6.31 -19.25
CA TRP A 388 -3.31 5.34 -18.63
C TRP A 388 -4.45 4.88 -19.55
N ASN A 389 -4.64 5.60 -20.66
CA ASN A 389 -5.84 5.44 -21.52
C ASN A 389 -7.15 5.62 -20.74
N VAL A 390 -7.24 6.67 -19.95
CA VAL A 390 -8.46 7.02 -19.18
C VAL A 390 -9.55 7.53 -20.12
N LEU A 391 -9.12 8.31 -21.14
CA LEU A 391 -10.01 8.94 -22.12
C LEU A 391 -10.31 8.05 -23.35
N ASP A 392 -9.79 6.83 -23.36
CA ASP A 392 -9.94 5.85 -24.44
C ASP A 392 -9.49 6.34 -25.85
N ASN A 393 -8.55 7.28 -25.89
CA ASN A 393 -7.99 7.89 -27.09
C ASN A 393 -6.68 7.25 -27.55
N GLY A 394 -6.27 6.14 -26.93
CA GLY A 394 -4.99 5.49 -27.12
C GLY A 394 -3.89 6.09 -26.22
N VAL A 395 -2.77 5.37 -26.13
CA VAL A 395 -1.65 5.71 -25.24
C VAL A 395 -0.47 6.20 -26.08
N ARG A 396 -0.33 7.54 -26.16
CA ARG A 396 0.75 8.22 -26.88
C ARG A 396 1.18 9.48 -26.11
N VAL A 397 2.48 9.78 -26.14
CA VAL A 397 3.09 10.98 -25.57
C VAL A 397 3.83 11.76 -26.62
#